data_1ce0b07ceed2f366ebef44ce9831b763
#
_entry.id   1ce0b07ceed2f366ebef44ce9831b763
#
_cell.length_a   1.000
_cell.length_b   1.000
_cell.length_c   1.000
_cell.angle_alpha   90.00
_cell.angle_beta   90.00
_cell.angle_gamma   90.00
#
_symmetry.space_group_name_H-M   'P 1'
#
loop_
_entity.id
_entity.type
_entity.pdbx_description
1 polymer ?
#
loop_
_entity_poly.entity_id
_entity_poly.type
_entity_poly.pdbx_seq_one_letter_code
_entity_poly.pdbx_strand_id
1 'polypeptide(L)'
;KAMRLLMKHAEHAKAIYELGGEVPLPPPDIHTWIENTPAATSKIIWQSIDDLEDPDYAGTSEAKDIAGYRLYRSDFYWDNWQLLKDFKVGEGKEGDRYSFVDETSLAGFAYYYAVTAYDTGHSTWTSADGTKTLADLPPAVQQSVQSGLESGLAAPEQFFRYSWAPTSPAVAAYAGANNLDEKVSVVPNPFLADGSHAYEGSDKIRFVNLPA
;
A
#
# COMPACT_ATOMS: atom_id res chain seq x y z
N LYS A 1 20.41 10.75 12.34
CA LYS A 1 19.42 10.80 11.25
C LYS A 1 18.01 10.46 11.78
N ALA A 2 17.81 9.33 12.45
CA ALA A 2 16.52 8.90 13.01
C ALA A 2 15.92 9.90 14.02
N MET A 3 16.71 10.43 14.97
CA MET A 3 16.25 11.41 15.95
C MET A 3 15.70 12.69 15.29
N ARG A 4 16.36 13.18 14.24
CA ARG A 4 15.89 14.37 13.51
C ARG A 4 14.54 14.11 12.82
N LEU A 5 14.33 12.91 12.28
CA LEU A 5 13.07 12.50 11.67
C LEU A 5 11.96 12.43 12.72
N LEU A 6 12.25 11.80 13.87
CA LEU A 6 11.29 11.70 14.98
C LEU A 6 10.87 13.10 15.49
N MET A 7 11.82 14.01 15.67
CA MET A 7 11.52 15.39 16.08
C MET A 7 10.65 16.10 15.06
N LYS A 8 10.94 15.94 13.76
CA LYS A 8 10.11 16.50 12.68
C LYS A 8 8.67 15.98 12.73
N HIS A 9 8.48 14.67 12.94
CA HIS A 9 7.14 14.09 13.07
C HIS A 9 6.41 14.59 14.32
N ALA A 10 7.12 14.75 15.44
CA ALA A 10 6.55 15.31 16.67
C ALA A 10 6.12 16.78 16.50
N GLU A 11 6.90 17.58 15.79
CA GLU A 11 6.55 18.98 15.46
C GLU A 11 5.31 19.03 14.56
N HIS A 12 5.21 18.15 13.55
CA HIS A 12 4.02 18.05 12.70
C HIS A 12 2.78 17.64 13.50
N ALA A 13 2.89 16.61 14.33
CA ALA A 13 1.77 16.14 15.14
C ALA A 13 1.31 17.23 16.12
N LYS A 14 2.23 17.98 16.71
CA LYS A 14 1.92 19.12 17.59
C LYS A 14 1.18 20.21 16.81
N ALA A 15 1.66 20.58 15.63
CA ALA A 15 1.02 21.60 14.79
C ALA A 15 -0.40 21.19 14.39
N ILE A 16 -0.62 19.93 14.00
CA ILE A 16 -1.95 19.39 13.71
C ILE A 16 -2.86 19.44 14.93
N TYR A 17 -2.34 19.08 16.11
CA TYR A 17 -3.08 19.17 17.37
C TYR A 17 -3.50 20.61 17.71
N GLU A 18 -2.61 21.58 17.52
CA GLU A 18 -2.88 23.01 17.75
C GLU A 18 -3.93 23.56 16.77
N LEU A 19 -4.07 22.96 15.59
CA LEU A 19 -5.12 23.23 14.62
C LEU A 19 -6.45 22.52 14.92
N GLY A 20 -6.56 21.79 16.04
CA GLY A 20 -7.76 21.07 16.42
C GLY A 20 -7.96 19.76 15.65
N GLY A 21 -6.94 19.28 14.94
CA GLY A 21 -6.99 18.06 14.14
C GLY A 21 -7.58 18.23 12.72
N GLU A 22 -8.00 19.45 12.38
CA GLU A 22 -8.53 19.74 11.05
C GLU A 22 -7.37 19.94 10.06
N VAL A 23 -7.21 19.00 9.16
CA VAL A 23 -6.23 19.00 8.07
C VAL A 23 -6.87 18.35 6.84
N PRO A 24 -6.40 18.68 5.63
CA PRO A 24 -6.85 18.00 4.43
C PRO A 24 -6.67 16.49 4.54
N LEU A 25 -7.69 15.74 4.14
CA LEU A 25 -7.70 14.29 4.24
C LEU A 25 -7.07 13.66 2.98
N PRO A 26 -6.19 12.66 3.14
CA PRO A 26 -5.72 11.88 2.01
C PRO A 26 -6.85 10.98 1.48
N PRO A 27 -6.72 10.46 0.25
CA PRO A 27 -7.60 9.42 -0.24
C PRO A 27 -7.71 8.26 0.75
N PRO A 28 -8.84 7.54 0.81
CA PRO A 28 -8.99 6.40 1.71
C PRO A 28 -8.07 5.25 1.33
N ASP A 29 -7.84 4.37 2.30
CA ASP A 29 -7.07 3.16 2.10
C ASP A 29 -7.71 2.24 1.06
N ILE A 30 -6.86 1.59 0.26
CA ILE A 30 -7.29 0.75 -0.86
C ILE A 30 -7.44 -0.70 -0.43
N HIS A 31 -8.61 -1.28 -0.70
CA HIS A 31 -8.80 -2.71 -0.53
C HIS A 31 -8.11 -3.50 -1.65
N THR A 32 -7.25 -4.44 -1.28
CA THR A 32 -6.36 -5.19 -2.19
C THR A 32 -6.56 -6.68 -2.00
N TRP A 33 -6.62 -7.44 -3.11
CA TRP A 33 -6.63 -8.90 -3.14
C TRP A 33 -5.39 -9.41 -3.88
N ILE A 34 -4.94 -10.57 -3.50
CA ILE A 34 -3.79 -11.20 -4.14
C ILE A 34 -4.17 -12.62 -4.54
N GLU A 35 -3.94 -12.92 -5.80
CA GLU A 35 -4.18 -14.23 -6.41
C GLU A 35 -2.89 -14.79 -6.99
N ASN A 36 -2.78 -16.11 -7.02
CA ASN A 36 -1.71 -16.80 -7.73
C ASN A 36 -2.10 -16.99 -9.18
N THR A 37 -1.16 -16.72 -10.08
CA THR A 37 -1.33 -17.05 -11.50
C THR A 37 -0.91 -18.50 -11.78
N PRO A 38 -1.33 -19.08 -12.91
CA PRO A 38 -0.84 -20.40 -13.35
C PRO A 38 0.69 -20.45 -13.55
N ALA A 39 1.32 -19.30 -13.79
CA ALA A 39 2.77 -19.18 -13.92
C ALA A 39 3.50 -19.05 -12.57
N ALA A 40 2.80 -19.27 -11.46
CA ALA A 40 3.31 -19.09 -10.11
C ALA A 40 3.91 -17.69 -9.85
N THR A 41 3.18 -16.69 -10.27
CA THR A 41 3.43 -15.28 -9.95
C THR A 41 2.27 -14.71 -9.18
N SER A 42 2.47 -13.56 -8.54
CA SER A 42 1.41 -12.87 -7.79
C SER A 42 0.64 -11.91 -8.70
N LYS A 43 -0.69 -12.03 -8.72
CA LYS A 43 -1.59 -11.06 -9.31
C LYS A 43 -2.23 -10.24 -8.21
N ILE A 44 -1.98 -8.94 -8.20
CA ILE A 44 -2.51 -7.98 -7.27
C ILE A 44 -3.72 -7.32 -7.91
N ILE A 45 -4.83 -7.25 -7.20
CA ILE A 45 -6.11 -6.69 -7.67
C ILE A 45 -6.59 -5.70 -6.62
N TRP A 46 -7.13 -4.56 -7.05
CA TRP A 46 -7.73 -3.59 -6.14
C TRP A 46 -8.96 -2.93 -6.76
N GLN A 47 -9.81 -2.40 -5.90
CA GLN A 47 -11.01 -1.71 -6.34
C GLN A 47 -10.70 -0.27 -6.75
N SER A 48 -11.33 0.17 -7.83
CA SER A 48 -11.27 1.56 -8.27
C SER A 48 -12.01 2.47 -7.29
N ILE A 49 -11.39 3.60 -6.96
CA ILE A 49 -12.02 4.73 -6.28
C ILE A 49 -11.98 6.00 -7.13
N ASP A 50 -11.78 5.89 -8.44
CA ASP A 50 -11.59 7.01 -9.37
C ASP A 50 -12.72 8.03 -9.30
N ASP A 51 -13.94 7.58 -9.01
CA ASP A 51 -15.14 8.41 -8.93
C ASP A 51 -15.51 8.84 -7.50
N LEU A 52 -14.66 8.51 -6.52
CA LEU A 52 -14.88 8.93 -5.14
C LEU A 52 -14.75 10.45 -5.05
N GLU A 53 -15.67 11.07 -4.34
CA GLU A 53 -15.61 12.50 -4.06
C GLU A 53 -14.81 12.74 -2.78
N ASP A 54 -13.82 13.64 -2.85
CA ASP A 54 -13.14 14.15 -1.69
C ASP A 54 -14.10 15.05 -0.88
N PRO A 55 -14.35 14.72 0.40
CA PRO A 55 -15.26 15.49 1.24
C PRO A 55 -14.81 16.94 1.47
N ASP A 56 -13.49 17.22 1.41
CA ASP A 56 -12.95 18.56 1.60
C ASP A 56 -13.29 19.49 0.41
N TYR A 57 -13.60 18.91 -0.77
CA TYR A 57 -13.93 19.64 -2.00
C TYR A 57 -15.34 19.31 -2.53
N ALA A 58 -16.18 18.71 -1.69
CA ALA A 58 -17.52 18.28 -2.08
C ALA A 58 -18.34 19.40 -2.75
N GLY A 59 -18.95 19.08 -3.88
CA GLY A 59 -19.77 20.02 -4.66
C GLY A 59 -18.96 20.99 -5.54
N THR A 60 -17.64 20.86 -5.59
CA THR A 60 -16.78 21.61 -6.52
C THR A 60 -16.37 20.76 -7.72
N SER A 61 -15.73 21.37 -8.71
CA SER A 61 -15.13 20.64 -9.85
C SER A 61 -13.89 19.84 -9.46
N GLU A 62 -13.35 20.06 -8.27
CA GLU A 62 -12.15 19.43 -7.73
C GLU A 62 -12.47 18.23 -6.80
N ALA A 63 -13.76 17.93 -6.59
CA ALA A 63 -14.18 16.86 -5.69
C ALA A 63 -13.73 15.46 -6.16
N LYS A 64 -13.59 15.24 -7.46
CA LYS A 64 -13.08 13.99 -8.03
C LYS A 64 -11.66 14.18 -8.50
N ASP A 65 -10.73 13.98 -7.61
CA ASP A 65 -9.34 14.38 -7.74
C ASP A 65 -8.34 13.23 -7.73
N ILE A 66 -8.80 11.98 -7.62
CA ILE A 66 -7.90 10.83 -7.67
C ILE A 66 -7.05 10.87 -8.94
N ALA A 67 -5.73 10.96 -8.78
CA ALA A 67 -4.77 11.04 -9.87
C ALA A 67 -4.22 9.68 -10.26
N GLY A 68 -4.22 8.72 -9.32
CA GLY A 68 -3.72 7.38 -9.62
C GLY A 68 -3.50 6.52 -8.39
N TYR A 69 -2.79 5.42 -8.62
CA TYR A 69 -2.49 4.40 -7.62
C TYR A 69 -1.01 4.04 -7.68
N ARG A 70 -0.42 3.77 -6.52
CA ARG A 70 0.95 3.26 -6.42
C ARG A 70 0.95 1.87 -5.82
N LEU A 71 1.54 0.93 -6.52
CA LEU A 71 1.72 -0.44 -6.05
C LEU A 71 3.12 -0.59 -5.47
N TYR A 72 3.17 -1.02 -4.22
CA TYR A 72 4.39 -1.29 -3.48
C TYR A 72 4.54 -2.77 -3.19
N ARG A 73 5.79 -3.21 -3.09
CA ARG A 73 6.16 -4.55 -2.64
C ARG A 73 7.23 -4.47 -1.57
N SER A 74 7.16 -5.36 -0.60
CA SER A 74 8.23 -5.61 0.37
C SER A 74 8.47 -7.11 0.52
N ASP A 75 9.69 -7.50 0.81
CA ASP A 75 10.10 -8.82 1.27
C ASP A 75 10.01 -8.94 2.79
N PHE A 76 9.71 -7.83 3.47
CA PHE A 76 9.58 -7.73 4.91
C PHE A 76 8.41 -6.83 5.30
N TYR A 77 7.48 -7.31 6.12
CA TYR A 77 6.19 -6.65 6.34
C TYR A 77 6.23 -5.32 7.12
N TRP A 78 7.35 -5.00 7.77
CA TRP A 78 7.48 -3.76 8.53
C TRP A 78 8.14 -2.61 7.77
N ASP A 79 8.96 -2.94 6.77
CA ASP A 79 9.87 -1.97 6.16
C ASP A 79 10.26 -2.39 4.73
N ASN A 80 11.13 -1.60 4.10
CA ASN A 80 11.71 -1.90 2.79
C ASN A 80 10.69 -1.92 1.64
N TRP A 81 9.65 -1.09 1.74
CA TRP A 81 8.67 -0.92 0.68
C TRP A 81 9.29 -0.32 -0.57
N GLN A 82 9.18 -1.02 -1.66
CA GLN A 82 9.67 -0.62 -2.98
C GLN A 82 8.49 -0.35 -3.89
N LEU A 83 8.48 0.81 -4.54
CA LEU A 83 7.50 1.14 -5.57
C LEU A 83 7.75 0.22 -6.77
N LEU A 84 6.77 -0.62 -7.09
CA LEU A 84 6.80 -1.45 -8.29
C LEU A 84 6.28 -0.69 -9.50
N LYS A 85 5.17 0.01 -9.34
CA LYS A 85 4.54 0.74 -10.42
C LYS A 85 3.65 1.87 -9.91
N ASP A 86 3.64 2.98 -10.66
CA ASP A 86 2.70 4.09 -10.56
C ASP A 86 1.69 3.97 -11.71
N PHE A 87 0.41 3.91 -11.38
CA PHE A 87 -0.71 3.82 -12.32
C PHE A 87 -1.45 5.14 -12.36
N LYS A 88 -1.70 5.65 -13.54
CA LYS A 88 -2.65 6.75 -13.71
C LYS A 88 -4.08 6.22 -13.74
N VAL A 89 -5.03 7.06 -13.37
CA VAL A 89 -6.46 6.73 -13.48
C VAL A 89 -6.78 6.19 -14.87
N GLY A 90 -7.45 5.03 -14.90
CA GLY A 90 -7.80 4.30 -16.13
C GLY A 90 -6.72 3.37 -16.69
N GLU A 91 -5.47 3.48 -16.25
CA GLU A 91 -4.39 2.61 -16.73
C GLU A 91 -4.51 1.19 -16.15
N GLY A 92 -4.82 0.22 -16.97
CA GLY A 92 -4.99 -1.18 -16.55
C GLY A 92 -6.29 -1.46 -15.81
N LYS A 93 -7.28 -0.55 -15.91
CA LYS A 93 -8.60 -0.72 -15.34
C LYS A 93 -9.46 -1.69 -16.16
N GLU A 94 -10.07 -2.65 -15.50
CA GLU A 94 -11.04 -3.59 -16.05
C GLU A 94 -12.34 -3.53 -15.22
N GLY A 95 -13.39 -2.91 -15.80
CA GLY A 95 -14.63 -2.66 -15.08
C GLY A 95 -14.44 -1.71 -13.90
N ASP A 96 -14.71 -2.18 -12.69
CA ASP A 96 -14.54 -1.44 -11.43
C ASP A 96 -13.23 -1.76 -10.69
N ARG A 97 -12.30 -2.47 -11.33
CA ARG A 97 -11.07 -2.96 -10.71
C ARG A 97 -9.85 -2.66 -11.57
N TYR A 98 -8.73 -2.61 -10.88
CA TYR A 98 -7.40 -2.62 -11.47
C TYR A 98 -6.71 -3.94 -11.16
N SER A 99 -5.76 -4.33 -11.99
CA SER A 99 -4.93 -5.48 -11.70
C SER A 99 -3.50 -5.32 -12.22
N PHE A 100 -2.58 -5.99 -11.55
CA PHE A 100 -1.18 -6.06 -11.96
C PHE A 100 -0.61 -7.45 -11.65
N VAL A 101 0.14 -8.01 -12.58
CA VAL A 101 0.88 -9.25 -12.36
C VAL A 101 2.34 -8.91 -12.09
N ASP A 102 2.82 -9.27 -10.90
CA ASP A 102 4.24 -9.16 -10.57
C ASP A 102 5.00 -10.37 -11.14
N GLU A 103 5.47 -10.24 -12.37
CA GLU A 103 6.25 -11.27 -13.06
C GLU A 103 7.63 -11.49 -12.41
N THR A 104 8.04 -10.59 -11.51
CA THR A 104 9.32 -10.71 -10.80
C THR A 104 9.19 -11.42 -9.46
N SER A 105 7.97 -11.75 -9.04
CA SER A 105 7.75 -12.55 -7.84
C SER A 105 8.25 -13.97 -8.06
N LEU A 106 9.05 -14.47 -7.12
CA LEU A 106 9.61 -15.80 -7.18
C LEU A 106 8.69 -16.80 -6.50
N ALA A 107 8.42 -17.92 -7.17
CA ALA A 107 7.62 -18.99 -6.59
C ALA A 107 8.22 -19.50 -5.27
N GLY A 108 7.38 -19.59 -4.25
CA GLY A 108 7.78 -20.06 -2.92
C GLY A 108 8.39 -18.98 -2.01
N PHE A 109 8.59 -17.74 -2.48
CA PHE A 109 9.01 -16.62 -1.65
C PHE A 109 7.80 -15.83 -1.15
N ALA A 110 7.92 -15.31 0.07
CA ALA A 110 6.90 -14.46 0.68
C ALA A 110 7.14 -13.00 0.30
N TYR A 111 6.10 -12.35 -0.23
CA TYR A 111 6.10 -10.91 -0.51
C TYR A 111 4.87 -10.27 0.10
N TYR A 112 5.03 -9.02 0.52
CA TYR A 112 3.94 -8.16 0.95
C TYR A 112 3.66 -7.13 -0.12
N TYR A 113 2.39 -6.91 -0.42
CA TYR A 113 1.96 -5.91 -1.39
C TYR A 113 1.01 -4.92 -0.73
N ALA A 114 1.13 -3.67 -1.12
CA ALA A 114 0.21 -2.62 -0.74
C ALA A 114 -0.07 -1.72 -1.94
N VAL A 115 -1.30 -1.25 -2.03
CA VAL A 115 -1.70 -0.25 -3.02
C VAL A 115 -2.15 0.99 -2.27
N THR A 116 -1.64 2.15 -2.69
CA THR A 116 -2.11 3.44 -2.22
C THR A 116 -2.83 4.18 -3.34
N ALA A 117 -3.74 5.06 -3.02
CA ALA A 117 -4.26 6.06 -3.94
C ALA A 117 -3.60 7.40 -3.65
N TYR A 118 -3.50 8.26 -4.65
CA TYR A 118 -3.06 9.64 -4.49
C TYR A 118 -3.90 10.58 -5.33
N ASP A 119 -4.06 11.81 -4.85
CA ASP A 119 -4.82 12.87 -5.49
C ASP A 119 -3.95 13.76 -6.40
N THR A 120 -4.59 14.72 -7.08
CA THR A 120 -3.90 15.66 -7.97
C THR A 120 -3.18 16.78 -7.24
N GLY A 121 -3.45 16.94 -5.95
CA GLY A 121 -3.04 18.08 -5.15
C GLY A 121 -3.89 19.34 -5.40
N HIS A 122 -3.96 20.18 -4.38
CA HIS A 122 -4.82 21.36 -4.37
C HIS A 122 -4.07 22.62 -3.99
N SER A 123 -4.40 23.72 -4.64
CA SER A 123 -3.84 25.03 -4.33
C SER A 123 -4.60 25.77 -3.22
N THR A 124 -5.79 25.29 -2.86
CA THR A 124 -6.68 25.85 -1.84
C THR A 124 -7.20 24.75 -0.94
N TRP A 125 -7.47 25.08 0.29
CA TRP A 125 -8.20 24.25 1.24
C TRP A 125 -8.84 25.14 2.29
N THR A 126 -9.99 24.73 2.77
CA THR A 126 -10.69 25.42 3.88
C THR A 126 -11.25 24.35 4.81
N SER A 127 -11.07 24.53 6.13
CA SER A 127 -11.62 23.65 7.15
C SER A 127 -13.14 23.57 7.07
N ALA A 128 -13.73 22.50 7.58
CA ALA A 128 -15.17 22.26 7.54
C ALA A 128 -15.98 23.38 8.22
N ASP A 129 -15.41 24.04 9.24
CA ASP A 129 -16.02 25.18 9.95
C ASP A 129 -15.75 26.53 9.25
N GLY A 130 -14.97 26.55 8.18
CA GLY A 130 -14.61 27.74 7.43
C GLY A 130 -13.61 28.68 8.14
N THR A 131 -13.07 28.27 9.26
CA THR A 131 -12.20 29.14 10.09
C THR A 131 -10.73 29.11 9.69
N LYS A 132 -10.28 28.06 8.99
CA LYS A 132 -8.89 27.84 8.61
C LYS A 132 -8.77 27.63 7.11
N THR A 133 -7.63 28.01 6.58
CA THR A 133 -7.28 27.86 5.15
C THR A 133 -5.95 27.15 4.99
N LEU A 134 -5.59 26.78 3.77
CA LEU A 134 -4.30 26.17 3.47
C LEU A 134 -3.12 26.98 4.02
N ALA A 135 -3.23 28.31 4.06
CA ALA A 135 -2.17 29.20 4.56
C ALA A 135 -1.94 29.08 6.08
N ASP A 136 -2.93 28.61 6.83
CA ASP A 136 -2.83 28.42 8.28
C ASP A 136 -2.13 27.10 8.66
N LEU A 137 -1.95 26.21 7.69
CA LEU A 137 -1.29 24.93 7.89
C LEU A 137 0.25 25.09 7.96
N PRO A 138 0.96 24.16 8.62
CA PRO A 138 2.42 24.14 8.59
C PRO A 138 2.95 24.03 7.15
N PRO A 139 4.07 24.70 6.79
CA PRO A 139 4.58 24.73 5.41
C PRO A 139 4.79 23.36 4.77
N ALA A 140 5.18 22.35 5.56
CA ALA A 140 5.35 20.98 5.05
C ALA A 140 4.01 20.33 4.70
N VAL A 141 2.94 20.64 5.44
CA VAL A 141 1.58 20.16 5.15
C VAL A 141 1.06 20.88 3.91
N GLN A 142 1.23 22.21 3.81
CA GLN A 142 0.86 22.98 2.61
C GLN A 142 1.51 22.38 1.35
N GLN A 143 2.81 22.07 1.42
CA GLN A 143 3.53 21.46 0.30
C GLN A 143 2.97 20.07 -0.04
N SER A 144 2.63 19.25 0.95
CA SER A 144 2.04 17.94 0.70
C SER A 144 0.68 18.06 0.01
N VAL A 145 -0.20 18.92 0.50
CA VAL A 145 -1.52 19.20 -0.12
C VAL A 145 -1.36 19.69 -1.57
N GLN A 146 -0.43 20.58 -1.81
CA GLN A 146 -0.19 21.11 -3.17
C GLN A 146 0.41 20.09 -4.13
N SER A 147 1.18 19.11 -3.63
CA SER A 147 1.79 18.07 -4.46
C SER A 147 0.95 16.83 -4.63
N GLY A 148 -0.14 16.71 -3.91
CA GLY A 148 -0.99 15.54 -3.82
C GLY A 148 -0.72 14.72 -2.56
N LEU A 149 -1.82 14.39 -1.87
CA LEU A 149 -1.80 13.51 -0.72
C LEU A 149 -1.87 12.04 -1.17
N GLU A 150 -1.28 11.16 -0.40
CA GLU A 150 -1.28 9.73 -0.67
C GLU A 150 -1.85 8.99 0.55
N SER A 151 -2.70 7.99 0.30
CA SER A 151 -3.26 7.14 1.35
C SER A 151 -2.19 6.31 2.08
N GLY A 152 -2.55 5.72 3.20
CA GLY A 152 -1.67 4.83 3.94
C GLY A 152 -1.36 3.53 3.19
N LEU A 153 -0.24 2.89 3.56
CA LEU A 153 0.10 1.53 3.13
C LEU A 153 -0.74 0.52 3.97
N ALA A 154 -2.04 0.48 3.74
CA ALA A 154 -2.94 -0.35 4.51
C ALA A 154 -3.32 -1.63 3.79
N ALA A 155 -3.52 -2.71 4.55
CA ALA A 155 -4.29 -3.87 4.13
C ALA A 155 -5.59 -3.88 4.93
N PRO A 156 -6.74 -3.60 4.30
CA PRO A 156 -8.00 -3.36 5.00
C PRO A 156 -8.53 -4.55 5.80
N GLU A 157 -8.19 -5.77 5.46
CA GLU A 157 -8.80 -6.96 6.04
C GLU A 157 -8.14 -7.52 7.30
N GLN A 158 -6.96 -7.06 7.66
CA GLN A 158 -6.28 -7.52 8.87
C GLN A 158 -5.80 -6.35 9.70
N PHE A 159 -6.76 -5.74 10.37
CA PHE A 159 -6.50 -4.71 11.35
C PHE A 159 -5.89 -5.32 12.61
N PHE A 160 -4.58 -5.48 12.65
CA PHE A 160 -3.91 -5.54 13.93
C PHE A 160 -3.84 -4.13 14.50
N ARG A 161 -4.29 -3.95 15.72
CA ARG A 161 -4.50 -2.67 16.43
C ARG A 161 -3.34 -1.67 16.38
N TYR A 162 -2.20 -2.00 15.78
CA TYR A 162 -0.98 -1.20 15.78
C TYR A 162 -0.12 -1.34 14.50
N SER A 163 -0.61 -1.94 13.44
CA SER A 163 0.18 -2.10 12.22
C SER A 163 -0.61 -1.64 10.99
N TRP A 164 -0.02 -0.75 10.22
CA TRP A 164 -0.53 -0.19 8.98
C TRP A 164 -0.03 -0.96 7.74
N ALA A 165 0.73 -2.02 7.95
CA ALA A 165 1.27 -2.84 6.87
C ALA A 165 0.42 -4.10 6.65
N PRO A 166 0.37 -4.64 5.42
CA PRO A 166 -0.23 -5.94 5.15
C PRO A 166 0.40 -7.00 6.05
N THR A 167 -0.42 -7.71 6.82
CA THR A 167 0.06 -8.69 7.80
C THR A 167 0.23 -10.09 7.23
N SER A 168 -0.33 -10.34 6.05
CA SER A 168 -0.24 -11.63 5.38
C SER A 168 0.58 -11.54 4.12
N PRO A 169 1.69 -12.29 4.02
CA PRO A 169 2.46 -12.34 2.79
C PRO A 169 1.71 -13.12 1.71
N ALA A 170 1.87 -12.69 0.48
CA ALA A 170 1.55 -13.49 -0.68
C ALA A 170 2.70 -14.45 -0.97
N VAL A 171 2.39 -15.72 -1.08
CA VAL A 171 3.36 -16.73 -1.54
C VAL A 171 2.86 -17.27 -2.86
N ALA A 172 3.50 -16.86 -3.95
CA ALA A 172 3.19 -17.38 -5.27
C ALA A 172 3.59 -18.86 -5.34
N ALA A 173 2.67 -19.71 -5.77
CA ALA A 173 2.89 -21.14 -5.90
C ALA A 173 2.23 -21.65 -7.18
N TYR A 174 2.80 -22.70 -7.77
CA TYR A 174 2.14 -23.41 -8.86
C TYR A 174 0.87 -24.08 -8.33
N ALA A 175 -0.19 -24.04 -9.10
CA ALA A 175 -1.37 -24.83 -8.83
C ALA A 175 -0.97 -26.30 -8.92
N GLY A 176 -1.15 -27.05 -7.83
CA GLY A 176 -0.77 -28.41 -7.55
C GLY A 176 -0.06 -29.19 -8.66
N ALA A 177 1.15 -29.62 -8.40
CA ALA A 177 1.94 -30.35 -9.36
C ALA A 177 1.30 -31.72 -9.65
N ASN A 178 0.62 -31.82 -10.79
CA ASN A 178 0.18 -33.12 -11.31
C ASN A 178 1.33 -33.88 -12.01
N ASN A 179 2.55 -33.39 -11.93
CA ASN A 179 3.65 -33.80 -12.78
C ASN A 179 4.99 -33.62 -12.05
N LEU A 180 5.81 -34.65 -12.00
CA LEU A 180 7.14 -34.64 -11.37
C LEU A 180 8.16 -33.72 -12.06
N ASP A 181 7.81 -33.14 -13.21
CA ASP A 181 8.67 -32.19 -13.94
C ASP A 181 8.61 -30.75 -13.36
N GLU A 182 7.70 -30.48 -12.43
CA GLU A 182 7.60 -29.18 -11.80
C GLU A 182 8.62 -29.02 -10.66
N LYS A 183 9.22 -27.85 -10.60
CA LYS A 183 10.25 -27.57 -9.59
C LYS A 183 9.63 -27.50 -8.18
N VAL A 184 10.06 -28.38 -7.29
CA VAL A 184 9.85 -28.21 -5.87
C VAL A 184 10.68 -27.03 -5.39
N SER A 185 10.07 -26.11 -4.67
CA SER A 185 10.76 -24.96 -4.09
C SER A 185 10.86 -25.10 -2.57
N VAL A 186 11.92 -24.59 -2.01
CA VAL A 186 12.16 -24.54 -0.57
C VAL A 186 11.95 -23.10 -0.08
N VAL A 187 11.17 -22.94 0.96
CA VAL A 187 10.84 -21.64 1.54
C VAL A 187 11.11 -21.66 3.04
N PRO A 188 11.80 -20.68 3.57
CA PRO A 188 12.51 -19.57 2.93
C PRO A 188 13.79 -20.04 2.21
N ASN A 189 14.23 -19.28 1.23
CA ASN A 189 15.50 -19.56 0.55
C ASN A 189 16.24 -18.23 0.29
N PRO A 190 17.33 -17.88 1.01
CA PRO A 190 17.97 -18.75 2.00
C PRO A 190 17.20 -18.91 3.32
N PHE A 191 17.35 -20.07 3.96
CA PHE A 191 16.86 -20.29 5.30
C PHE A 191 17.80 -19.67 6.33
N LEU A 192 17.24 -18.85 7.23
CA LEU A 192 17.98 -18.23 8.33
C LEU A 192 17.50 -18.83 9.65
N ALA A 193 18.36 -19.58 10.33
CA ALA A 193 18.04 -20.29 11.56
C ALA A 193 17.78 -19.37 12.78
N ASP A 194 18.10 -18.09 12.67
CA ASP A 194 17.84 -17.07 13.68
C ASP A 194 16.40 -16.53 13.66
N GLY A 195 15.56 -17.03 12.76
CA GLY A 195 14.18 -16.58 12.62
C GLY A 195 14.00 -15.23 11.95
N SER A 196 15.01 -14.69 11.30
CA SER A 196 14.96 -13.35 10.68
C SER A 196 14.21 -13.28 9.34
N HIS A 197 13.52 -14.33 8.94
CA HIS A 197 12.71 -14.35 7.73
C HIS A 197 11.26 -13.98 8.00
N ALA A 198 10.63 -13.45 6.98
CA ALA A 198 9.41 -12.64 7.03
C ALA A 198 8.09 -13.43 7.16
N TYR A 199 8.04 -14.61 7.75
CA TYR A 199 6.76 -15.27 7.98
C TYR A 199 6.76 -16.16 9.24
N GLU A 200 5.57 -16.45 9.76
CA GLU A 200 5.37 -17.28 10.93
C GLU A 200 5.94 -18.68 10.74
N GLY A 201 6.50 -19.23 11.80
CA GLY A 201 7.18 -20.52 11.77
C GLY A 201 8.59 -20.39 11.25
N SER A 202 9.22 -19.31 11.59
CA SER A 202 10.56 -18.88 11.21
C SER A 202 11.66 -19.94 11.42
N ASP A 203 11.45 -20.90 12.26
CA ASP A 203 12.32 -22.06 12.51
C ASP A 203 12.04 -23.25 11.58
N LYS A 204 11.13 -23.09 10.61
CA LYS A 204 10.69 -24.19 9.73
C LYS A 204 11.02 -23.91 8.28
N ILE A 205 11.54 -24.93 7.62
CA ILE A 205 11.66 -24.99 6.17
C ILE A 205 10.35 -25.54 5.61
N ARG A 206 9.79 -24.91 4.60
CA ARG A 206 8.64 -25.41 3.85
C ARG A 206 9.05 -25.84 2.46
N PHE A 207 8.52 -26.93 2.03
CA PHE A 207 8.57 -27.35 0.64
C PHE A 207 7.21 -27.02 0.01
N VAL A 208 7.24 -26.32 -1.09
CA VAL A 208 6.06 -25.96 -1.88
C VAL A 208 6.11 -26.65 -3.23
N ASN A 209 4.98 -26.74 -3.90
CA ASN A 209 4.85 -27.47 -5.17
C ASN A 209 5.21 -28.96 -5.07
N LEU A 210 4.89 -29.57 -3.93
CA LEU A 210 4.99 -31.03 -3.83
C LEU A 210 3.90 -31.65 -4.70
N PRO A 211 4.24 -32.66 -5.52
CA PRO A 211 3.22 -33.42 -6.25
C PRO A 211 2.24 -34.07 -5.27
N ALA A 212 0.96 -34.07 -5.66
CA ALA A 212 -0.11 -34.70 -4.89
C ALA A 212 0.00 -36.24 -4.95
#